data_d71297df031c489766f87856987e32a6
#
_entry.id   d71297df031c489766f87856987e32a6
#
_cell.length_a   1.000
_cell.length_b   1.000
_cell.length_c   1.000
_cell.angle_alpha   90.00
_cell.angle_beta   90.00
_cell.angle_gamma   90.00
#
_symmetry.space_group_name_H-M   'P 1'
#
loop_
_entity.id
_entity.type
_entity.pdbx_description
1 polymer ?
#
loop_
_entity_poly.entity_id
_entity_poly.type
_entity_poly.pdbx_seq_one_letter_code
_entity_poly.pdbx_strand_id
1 'polypeptide(L)'
;MNIAILGSAGQIGAYLEEYLREKGHDVIGVDIIEGPQNDLRVTPNTYVESIIKNADFVFFLAFDVGGSRYLKKYQHTFQFINNNTRMMANTFALLEKYRKRFVFASSQMSNMSYSPYG
;
A
#
# COMPACT_ATOMS: atom_id res chain seq x y z
N MET A 1 -17.62 -2.88 -8.55
CA MET A 1 -17.27 -3.24 -7.16
C MET A 1 -16.50 -2.11 -6.51
N ASN A 2 -16.46 -2.12 -5.20
CA ASN A 2 -15.70 -1.12 -4.45
C ASN A 2 -14.27 -1.60 -4.29
N ILE A 3 -13.32 -0.81 -4.78
CA ILE A 3 -11.91 -1.18 -4.78
C ILE A 3 -11.12 -0.13 -4.02
N ALA A 4 -10.29 -0.58 -3.08
CA ALA A 4 -9.36 0.29 -2.38
C ALA A 4 -7.96 0.08 -2.94
N ILE A 5 -7.26 1.19 -3.19
CA ILE A 5 -5.87 1.14 -3.63
C ILE A 5 -5.03 1.85 -2.56
N LEU A 6 -4.27 1.08 -1.84
CA LEU A 6 -3.36 1.61 -0.82
C LEU A 6 -2.02 1.90 -1.49
N GLY A 7 -1.66 3.16 -1.57
CA GLY A 7 -0.51 3.61 -2.35
C GLY A 7 -0.93 4.17 -3.69
N SER A 8 -2.05 4.89 -3.73
CA SER A 8 -2.68 5.34 -4.97
C SER A 8 -1.88 6.41 -5.71
N ALA A 9 -1.00 7.13 -5.02
CA ALA A 9 -0.23 8.20 -5.65
C ALA A 9 1.06 7.71 -6.30
N GLY A 10 1.43 6.45 -6.12
CA GLY A 10 2.59 5.88 -6.79
C GLY A 10 2.33 5.66 -8.28
N GLN A 11 3.39 5.34 -9.02
CA GLN A 11 3.28 5.15 -10.47
C GLN A 11 2.24 4.10 -10.83
N ILE A 12 2.35 2.93 -10.21
CA ILE A 12 1.44 1.83 -10.51
C ILE A 12 0.05 2.13 -9.96
N GLY A 13 -0.01 2.68 -8.75
CA GLY A 13 -1.28 2.97 -8.11
C GLY A 13 -2.12 3.98 -8.86
N ALA A 14 -1.50 5.05 -9.35
CA ALA A 14 -2.22 6.09 -10.10
C ALA A 14 -2.75 5.54 -11.42
N TYR A 15 -1.94 4.77 -12.13
CA TYR A 15 -2.36 4.15 -13.38
C TYR A 15 -3.51 3.18 -13.15
N LEU A 16 -3.39 2.35 -12.12
CA LEU A 16 -4.40 1.35 -11.79
C LEU A 16 -5.73 2.01 -11.39
N GLU A 17 -5.65 3.08 -10.63
CA GLU A 17 -6.84 3.82 -10.22
C GLU A 17 -7.62 4.31 -11.43
N GLU A 18 -6.93 4.94 -12.37
CA GLU A 18 -7.55 5.44 -13.59
C GLU A 18 -8.14 4.30 -14.41
N TYR A 19 -7.40 3.23 -14.58
CA TYR A 19 -7.84 2.07 -15.34
C TYR A 19 -9.12 1.45 -14.76
N LEU A 20 -9.16 1.27 -13.46
CA LEU A 20 -10.30 0.64 -12.81
C LEU A 20 -11.53 1.55 -12.83
N ARG A 21 -11.35 2.86 -12.72
CA ARG A 21 -12.46 3.79 -12.85
C ARG A 21 -13.06 3.76 -14.26
N GLU A 22 -12.22 3.65 -15.27
CA GLU A 22 -12.69 3.51 -16.65
C GLU A 22 -13.49 2.23 -16.86
N LYS A 23 -13.20 1.19 -16.07
CA LYS A 23 -13.94 -0.07 -16.14
C LYS A 23 -15.23 -0.06 -15.34
N GLY A 24 -15.57 1.07 -14.72
CA GLY A 24 -16.82 1.21 -14.00
C GLY A 24 -16.79 0.84 -12.54
N HIS A 25 -15.62 0.66 -11.96
CA HIS A 25 -15.50 0.36 -10.53
C HIS A 25 -15.45 1.63 -9.70
N ASP A 26 -15.95 1.55 -8.47
CA ASP A 26 -15.80 2.62 -7.49
C ASP A 26 -14.45 2.44 -6.80
N VAL A 27 -13.55 3.39 -7.01
CA VAL A 27 -12.17 3.28 -6.54
C VAL A 27 -11.89 4.36 -5.51
N ILE A 28 -11.34 3.96 -4.38
CA ILE A 28 -10.86 4.89 -3.35
C ILE A 28 -9.38 4.68 -3.18
N GLY A 29 -8.62 5.77 -3.33
CA GLY A 29 -7.17 5.74 -3.14
C GLY A 29 -6.78 6.17 -1.74
N VAL A 30 -5.78 5.52 -1.18
CA VAL A 30 -5.19 5.88 0.10
C VAL A 30 -3.70 6.10 -0.12
N ASP A 31 -3.24 7.29 0.21
CA ASP A 31 -1.81 7.61 0.10
C ASP A 31 -1.48 8.73 1.08
N ILE A 32 -0.33 8.63 1.70
CA ILE A 32 0.09 9.59 2.73
C ILE A 32 0.15 11.03 2.21
N ILE A 33 0.38 11.21 0.91
CA ILE A 33 0.41 12.55 0.34
C ILE A 33 -0.97 13.21 0.35
N GLU A 34 -2.04 12.44 0.51
CA GLU A 34 -3.41 12.96 0.58
C GLU A 34 -3.81 13.41 1.97
N GLY A 35 -2.92 13.27 2.94
CA GLY A 35 -3.17 13.74 4.30
C GLY A 35 -2.79 12.71 5.35
N PRO A 36 -2.65 13.15 6.61
CA PRO A 36 -2.17 12.27 7.68
C PRO A 36 -3.11 11.11 8.01
N GLN A 37 -4.41 11.22 7.72
CA GLN A 37 -5.33 10.11 7.95
C GLN A 37 -5.06 8.93 7.03
N ASN A 38 -4.30 9.15 5.96
CA ASN A 38 -3.93 8.09 5.02
C ASN A 38 -2.66 7.34 5.42
N ASP A 39 -2.13 7.60 6.61
CA ASP A 39 -0.87 7.00 7.05
C ASP A 39 -1.10 5.58 7.55
N LEU A 40 -0.66 4.60 6.76
CA LEU A 40 -0.82 3.18 7.10
C LEU A 40 0.04 2.73 8.27
N ARG A 41 0.98 3.57 8.71
CA ARG A 41 1.81 3.24 9.87
C ARG A 41 1.08 3.50 11.19
N VAL A 42 -0.01 4.23 11.14
CA VAL A 42 -0.76 4.62 12.33
C VAL A 42 -1.83 3.58 12.64
N THR A 43 -1.91 3.18 13.91
CA THR A 43 -2.95 2.28 14.38
C THR A 43 -3.36 2.69 15.80
N PRO A 44 -4.66 2.74 16.11
CA PRO A 44 -5.78 2.51 15.20
C PRO A 44 -5.94 3.63 14.18
N ASN A 45 -6.42 3.29 13.00
CA ASN A 45 -6.70 4.27 11.96
C ASN A 45 -8.10 4.01 11.42
N THR A 46 -9.07 4.74 11.96
CA THR A 46 -10.47 4.52 11.64
C THR A 46 -10.80 4.87 10.20
N TYR A 47 -10.09 5.82 9.60
CA TYR A 47 -10.30 6.20 8.23
C TYR A 47 -9.94 5.06 7.27
N VAL A 48 -8.72 4.52 7.40
CA VAL A 48 -8.26 3.41 6.57
C VAL A 48 -9.07 2.16 6.85
N GLU A 49 -9.39 1.91 8.11
CA GLU A 49 -10.21 0.76 8.48
C GLU A 49 -11.57 0.81 7.80
N SER A 50 -12.21 1.97 7.78
CA SER A 50 -13.50 2.17 7.13
C SER A 50 -13.41 1.87 5.63
N ILE A 51 -12.35 2.34 4.98
CA ILE A 51 -12.15 2.10 3.55
C ILE A 51 -11.99 0.62 3.25
N ILE A 52 -11.17 -0.07 4.04
CA ILE A 52 -10.95 -1.50 3.85
C ILE A 52 -12.23 -2.28 4.14
N LYS A 53 -12.94 -1.92 5.20
CA LYS A 53 -14.19 -2.59 5.56
C LYS A 53 -15.21 -2.55 4.43
N ASN A 54 -15.31 -1.42 3.73
CA ASN A 54 -16.30 -1.23 2.67
C ASN A 54 -15.83 -1.66 1.30
N ALA A 55 -14.58 -2.06 1.15
CA ALA A 55 -14.04 -2.50 -0.13
C ALA A 55 -14.41 -3.94 -0.41
N ASP A 56 -14.58 -4.25 -1.68
CA ASP A 56 -14.74 -5.63 -2.15
C ASP A 56 -13.40 -6.24 -2.47
N PHE A 57 -12.44 -5.41 -2.85
CA PHE A 57 -11.10 -5.85 -3.21
C PHE A 57 -10.10 -4.76 -2.84
N VAL A 58 -8.90 -5.16 -2.44
CA VAL A 58 -7.86 -4.21 -2.01
C VAL A 58 -6.58 -4.48 -2.77
N PHE A 59 -6.00 -3.42 -3.35
CA PHE A 59 -4.66 -3.45 -3.89
C PHE A 59 -3.72 -2.78 -2.88
N PHE A 60 -2.83 -3.55 -2.31
CA PHE A 60 -1.88 -3.03 -1.33
C PHE A 60 -0.55 -2.79 -2.03
N LEU A 61 -0.35 -1.56 -2.49
CA LEU A 61 0.81 -1.15 -3.27
C LEU A 61 1.71 -0.19 -2.51
N ALA A 62 1.28 0.24 -1.32
CA ALA A 62 2.02 1.21 -0.54
C ALA A 62 3.31 0.60 0.00
N PHE A 63 4.39 1.34 -0.14
CA PHE A 63 5.67 0.93 0.39
C PHE A 63 6.54 2.17 0.54
N ASP A 64 7.31 2.21 1.61
CA ASP A 64 8.15 3.37 1.87
C ASP A 64 9.45 3.24 1.09
N VAL A 65 9.41 3.62 -0.17
CA VAL A 65 10.59 3.50 -1.04
C VAL A 65 11.30 4.85 -1.25
N GLY A 66 10.57 5.94 -1.16
CA GLY A 66 11.13 7.28 -1.27
C GLY A 66 11.84 7.59 -2.57
N GLY A 67 11.74 6.71 -3.56
CA GLY A 67 12.43 6.86 -4.82
C GLY A 67 13.81 6.22 -4.80
N SER A 68 14.49 6.23 -5.95
CA SER A 68 15.76 5.51 -6.10
C SER A 68 16.85 6.05 -5.19
N ARG A 69 16.88 7.37 -4.99
CA ARG A 69 17.86 7.96 -4.07
C ARG A 69 17.66 7.50 -2.65
N TYR A 70 16.41 7.47 -2.24
CA TYR A 70 16.05 7.01 -0.91
C TYR A 70 16.48 5.56 -0.72
N LEU A 71 16.18 4.71 -1.70
CA LEU A 71 16.55 3.30 -1.64
C LEU A 71 18.05 3.10 -1.52
N LYS A 72 18.83 3.83 -2.32
CA LYS A 72 20.28 3.69 -2.28
C LYS A 72 20.86 4.10 -0.96
N LYS A 73 20.32 5.16 -0.36
CA LYS A 73 20.86 5.74 0.85
C LYS A 73 20.28 5.16 2.12
N TYR A 74 18.99 4.83 2.12
CA TYR A 74 18.25 4.51 3.34
C TYR A 74 17.63 3.13 3.38
N GLN A 75 17.74 2.34 2.32
CA GLN A 75 17.06 1.05 2.26
C GLN A 75 17.45 0.09 3.37
N HIS A 76 18.62 0.28 3.97
CA HIS A 76 19.09 -0.55 5.07
C HIS A 76 18.97 0.14 6.42
N THR A 77 18.36 1.33 6.46
CA THR A 77 18.20 2.00 7.73
C THR A 77 17.08 1.37 8.54
N PHE A 78 17.22 1.48 9.84
CA PHE A 78 16.22 1.02 10.77
C PHE A 78 14.86 1.65 10.50
N GLN A 79 14.85 2.95 10.19
CA GLN A 79 13.61 3.68 9.94
C GLN A 79 12.87 3.13 8.72
N PHE A 80 13.59 2.83 7.64
CA PHE A 80 13.00 2.28 6.43
C PHE A 80 12.32 0.94 6.72
N ILE A 81 13.05 0.05 7.38
CA ILE A 81 12.53 -1.28 7.70
C ILE A 81 11.33 -1.17 8.64
N ASN A 82 11.44 -0.31 9.65
CA ASN A 82 10.40 -0.14 10.65
C ASN A 82 9.10 0.41 10.04
N ASN A 83 9.22 1.41 9.15
CA ASN A 83 8.05 1.98 8.49
C ASN A 83 7.31 0.94 7.66
N ASN A 84 8.04 0.17 6.88
CA ASN A 84 7.42 -0.84 6.03
C ASN A 84 6.82 -1.98 6.85
N THR A 85 7.49 -2.37 7.91
CA THR A 85 6.99 -3.40 8.81
C THR A 85 5.67 -2.96 9.45
N ARG A 86 5.60 -1.70 9.89
CA ARG A 86 4.36 -1.18 10.48
C ARG A 86 3.22 -1.14 9.48
N MET A 87 3.48 -0.66 8.26
CA MET A 87 2.45 -0.60 7.24
C MET A 87 1.91 -1.99 6.94
N MET A 88 2.80 -2.96 6.80
CA MET A 88 2.41 -4.33 6.52
C MET A 88 1.60 -4.93 7.67
N ALA A 89 2.09 -4.78 8.90
CA ALA A 89 1.41 -5.33 10.06
C ALA A 89 0.01 -4.75 10.23
N ASN A 90 -0.11 -3.42 10.15
CA ASN A 90 -1.39 -2.75 10.32
C ASN A 90 -2.37 -3.12 9.23
N THR A 91 -1.90 -3.13 7.98
CA THR A 91 -2.77 -3.38 6.83
C THR A 91 -3.22 -4.84 6.79
N PHE A 92 -2.29 -5.77 6.98
CA PHE A 92 -2.66 -7.19 6.98
C PHE A 92 -3.59 -7.54 8.12
N ALA A 93 -3.45 -6.88 9.27
CA ALA A 93 -4.38 -7.09 10.37
C ALA A 93 -5.81 -6.71 9.98
N LEU A 94 -5.97 -5.59 9.26
CA LEU A 94 -7.29 -5.16 8.81
C LEU A 94 -7.83 -6.07 7.71
N LEU A 95 -6.98 -6.49 6.77
CA LEU A 95 -7.40 -7.38 5.70
C LEU A 95 -7.87 -8.72 6.26
N GLU A 96 -7.20 -9.22 7.28
CA GLU A 96 -7.61 -10.45 7.96
C GLU A 96 -8.90 -10.26 8.75
N LYS A 97 -9.00 -9.15 9.49
CA LYS A 97 -10.16 -8.86 10.30
C LYS A 97 -11.45 -8.87 9.48
N TYR A 98 -11.40 -8.29 8.30
CA TYR A 98 -12.56 -8.18 7.42
C TYR A 98 -12.57 -9.22 6.29
N ARG A 99 -11.60 -10.12 6.30
CA ARG A 99 -11.48 -11.22 5.33
C ARG A 99 -11.56 -10.73 3.90
N LYS A 100 -10.74 -9.74 3.58
CA LYS A 100 -10.74 -9.13 2.26
C LYS A 100 -9.82 -9.87 1.31
N ARG A 101 -10.25 -9.93 0.04
CA ARG A 101 -9.36 -10.35 -1.04
C ARG A 101 -8.45 -9.20 -1.37
N PHE A 102 -7.18 -9.49 -1.61
CA PHE A 102 -6.23 -8.43 -1.88
C PHE A 102 -5.08 -8.94 -2.74
N VAL A 103 -4.40 -7.99 -3.37
CA VAL A 103 -3.11 -8.21 -4.03
C VAL A 103 -2.10 -7.34 -3.31
N PHE A 104 -1.00 -7.92 -2.91
CA PHE A 104 0.10 -7.21 -2.29
C PHE A 104 1.26 -7.16 -3.29
N ALA A 105 1.67 -5.97 -3.67
CA ALA A 105 2.79 -5.76 -4.57
C ALA A 105 3.91 -5.07 -3.82
N SER A 106 5.05 -5.71 -3.79
CA SER A 106 6.24 -5.20 -3.12
C SER A 106 7.42 -5.35 -4.06
N SER A 107 7.34 -4.62 -5.18
CA SER A 107 8.30 -4.78 -6.27
C SER A 107 9.74 -4.59 -5.83
N GLN A 108 9.99 -3.65 -4.92
CA GLN A 108 11.35 -3.40 -4.44
C GLN A 108 11.87 -4.55 -3.60
N MET A 109 11.02 -5.07 -2.72
CA MET A 109 11.37 -6.24 -1.93
C MET A 109 11.57 -7.47 -2.81
N SER A 110 10.71 -7.62 -3.81
CA SER A 110 10.84 -8.72 -4.76
C SER A 110 12.17 -8.67 -5.49
N ASN A 111 12.56 -7.49 -5.94
CA ASN A 111 13.84 -7.32 -6.61
C ASN A 111 15.01 -7.65 -5.70
N MET A 112 14.94 -7.22 -4.47
CA MET A 112 16.00 -7.46 -3.51
C MET A 112 16.12 -8.93 -3.14
N SER A 113 15.01 -9.60 -2.94
CA SER A 113 15.03 -11.02 -2.60
C SER A 113 15.37 -11.88 -3.81
N TYR A 114 15.05 -11.39 -4.98
CA TYR A 114 15.23 -12.12 -6.21
C TYR A 114 16.67 -12.13 -6.69
N SER A 115 17.34 -11.00 -6.56
CA SER A 115 18.67 -10.85 -7.13
C SER A 115 19.69 -11.91 -6.70
N PRO A 116 19.70 -12.39 -5.45
CA PRO A 116 20.64 -13.44 -5.07
C PRO A 116 20.38 -14.76 -5.77
N TYR A 117 19.22 -14.96 -6.28
CA TYR A 117 18.83 -16.23 -6.90
C TYR A 117 18.85 -16.18 -8.40
N GLY A 118 19.17 -15.05 -8.90
CA GLY A 118 19.26 -14.98 -10.32
C GLY A 118 18.84 -13.80 -10.97
#